data_7690a6c858b24053666f9a63b82f52a9
#
_entry.id   7690a6c858b24053666f9a63b82f52a9
#
_cell.length_a   1.000
_cell.length_b   1.000
_cell.length_c   1.000
_cell.angle_alpha   90.00
_cell.angle_beta   90.00
_cell.angle_gamma   90.00
#
_symmetry.space_group_name_H-M   'P 1'
#
loop_
_entity.id
_entity.type
_entity.pdbx_description
1 polymer ?
#
loop_
_entity_poly.entity_id
_entity_poly.type
_entity_poly.pdbx_seq_one_letter_code
_entity_poly.pdbx_strand_id
1 'polypeptide(L)'
;MEYANHLKEYAPAMSEAQVAEEVDRIRKAAVRNHTPEVYKLCYSAVDLTTLSCTDSVESVTEFAGKAVKFYQQFPHLPNVASICIYPPFVETVGVVVDGTDMRITSVAGGFPSSQTFLEVKVLEVAMAVENGADEIDIVLNVGKMLEGHYDEVANEVEVIRTETSPEVVLKVIICLLYTSPS
;
A
#
# COMPACT_ATOMS: atom_id res chain seq x y z
N MET A 1 -24.00 -10.10 -9.25
CA MET A 1 -24.01 -11.41 -9.99
C MET A 1 -23.01 -11.46 -11.16
N GLU A 2 -22.59 -10.34 -11.69
CA GLU A 2 -21.67 -10.28 -12.83
C GLU A 2 -20.27 -10.80 -12.47
N TYR A 3 -19.69 -10.32 -11.36
CA TYR A 3 -18.34 -10.72 -10.90
C TYR A 3 -18.25 -12.18 -10.44
N ALA A 4 -19.30 -12.75 -9.84
CA ALA A 4 -19.31 -14.15 -9.44
C ALA A 4 -19.22 -15.12 -10.65
N ASN A 5 -19.71 -14.72 -11.82
CA ASN A 5 -19.56 -15.49 -13.03
C ASN A 5 -18.14 -15.37 -13.62
N HIS A 6 -17.56 -14.18 -13.60
CA HIS A 6 -16.16 -13.97 -14.00
C HIS A 6 -15.20 -14.80 -13.16
N LEU A 7 -15.39 -14.84 -11.82
CA LEU A 7 -14.52 -15.65 -10.95
C LEU A 7 -14.57 -17.16 -11.27
N LYS A 8 -15.68 -17.67 -11.80
CA LYS A 8 -15.76 -19.08 -12.23
C LYS A 8 -14.91 -19.36 -13.47
N GLU A 9 -14.69 -18.37 -14.32
CA GLU A 9 -13.81 -18.47 -15.49
C GLU A 9 -12.34 -18.50 -15.10
N TYR A 10 -12.01 -17.95 -13.92
CA TYR A 10 -10.67 -17.92 -13.34
C TYR A 10 -10.49 -18.96 -12.22
N ALA A 11 -11.13 -20.15 -12.34
CA ALA A 11 -10.87 -21.25 -11.42
C ALA A 11 -9.37 -21.48 -11.25
N PRO A 12 -8.88 -21.82 -10.04
CA PRO A 12 -7.45 -21.93 -9.81
C PRO A 12 -6.82 -22.91 -10.79
N ALA A 13 -5.94 -22.37 -11.63
CA ALA A 13 -5.24 -23.14 -12.66
C ALA A 13 -4.21 -24.11 -12.07
N MET A 14 -3.88 -23.97 -10.77
CA MET A 14 -2.83 -24.71 -10.09
C MET A 14 -3.34 -25.30 -8.77
N SER A 15 -2.96 -26.55 -8.49
CA SER A 15 -3.13 -27.15 -7.16
C SER A 15 -2.11 -26.59 -6.17
N GLU A 16 -2.34 -26.75 -4.87
CA GLU A 16 -1.41 -26.35 -3.82
C GLU A 16 0.01 -26.94 -4.01
N ALA A 17 0.08 -28.21 -4.44
CA ALA A 17 1.35 -28.88 -4.73
C ALA A 17 2.09 -28.22 -5.90
N GLN A 18 1.38 -27.84 -6.96
CA GLN A 18 1.97 -27.12 -8.09
C GLN A 18 2.44 -25.71 -7.70
N VAL A 19 1.68 -25.03 -6.86
CA VAL A 19 2.11 -23.73 -6.31
C VAL A 19 3.38 -23.88 -5.48
N ALA A 20 3.46 -24.89 -4.60
CA ALA A 20 4.65 -25.16 -3.79
C ALA A 20 5.88 -25.48 -4.64
N GLU A 21 5.72 -26.26 -5.70
CA GLU A 21 6.80 -26.59 -6.65
C GLU A 21 7.29 -25.33 -7.38
N GLU A 22 6.36 -24.50 -7.86
CA GLU A 22 6.69 -23.26 -8.54
C GLU A 22 7.39 -22.25 -7.63
N VAL A 23 6.95 -22.11 -6.38
CA VAL A 23 7.62 -21.29 -5.37
C VAL A 23 9.05 -21.78 -5.11
N ASP A 24 9.28 -23.09 -5.02
CA ASP A 24 10.62 -23.67 -4.84
C ASP A 24 11.50 -23.40 -6.07
N ARG A 25 10.96 -23.53 -7.27
CA ARG A 25 11.64 -23.16 -8.52
C ARG A 25 12.08 -21.71 -8.54
N ILE A 26 11.18 -20.79 -8.15
CA ILE A 26 11.45 -19.36 -8.07
C ILE A 26 12.53 -19.06 -7.03
N ARG A 27 12.46 -19.67 -5.85
CA ARG A 27 13.46 -19.52 -4.79
C ARG A 27 14.86 -19.93 -5.26
N LYS A 28 14.98 -21.08 -5.93
CA LYS A 28 16.24 -21.53 -6.51
C LYS A 28 16.79 -20.60 -7.58
N ALA A 29 15.90 -20.00 -8.37
CA ALA A 29 16.27 -19.06 -9.40
C ALA A 29 16.66 -17.67 -8.84
N ALA A 30 16.16 -17.30 -7.66
CA ALA A 30 16.36 -15.97 -7.05
C ALA A 30 17.84 -15.67 -6.71
N VAL A 31 18.68 -16.67 -6.57
CA VAL A 31 20.13 -16.50 -6.29
C VAL A 31 20.81 -15.61 -7.33
N ARG A 32 20.38 -15.67 -8.61
CA ARG A 32 20.91 -14.82 -9.69
C ARG A 32 20.56 -13.33 -9.54
N ASN A 33 19.60 -13.00 -8.69
CA ASN A 33 19.15 -11.64 -8.42
C ASN A 33 19.94 -10.95 -7.29
N HIS A 34 20.96 -11.62 -6.72
CA HIS A 34 21.82 -11.03 -5.70
C HIS A 34 22.88 -10.12 -6.34
N THR A 35 22.42 -9.03 -6.95
CA THR A 35 23.25 -8.01 -7.58
C THR A 35 22.95 -6.62 -7.00
N PRO A 36 23.94 -5.70 -7.02
CA PRO A 36 23.72 -4.34 -6.55
C PRO A 36 22.56 -3.63 -7.26
N GLU A 37 22.37 -3.89 -8.56
CA GLU A 37 21.30 -3.30 -9.36
C GLU A 37 19.93 -3.74 -8.88
N VAL A 38 19.76 -5.06 -8.61
CA VAL A 38 18.50 -5.59 -8.09
C VAL A 38 18.25 -5.07 -6.67
N TYR A 39 19.28 -4.96 -5.83
CA TYR A 39 19.12 -4.39 -4.49
C TYR A 39 18.70 -2.92 -4.53
N LYS A 40 19.27 -2.11 -5.45
CA LYS A 40 18.83 -0.74 -5.67
C LYS A 40 17.39 -0.67 -6.14
N LEU A 41 16.98 -1.54 -7.06
CA LEU A 41 15.60 -1.64 -7.52
C LEU A 41 14.66 -2.00 -6.35
N CYS A 42 15.00 -3.02 -5.55
CA CYS A 42 14.19 -3.39 -4.39
C CYS A 42 14.08 -2.23 -3.39
N TYR A 43 15.19 -1.53 -3.14
CA TYR A 43 15.20 -0.37 -2.23
C TYR A 43 14.31 0.77 -2.75
N SER A 44 14.36 1.08 -4.06
CA SER A 44 13.53 2.11 -4.67
C SER A 44 12.04 1.76 -4.75
N ALA A 45 11.68 0.51 -4.46
CA ALA A 45 10.29 0.05 -4.42
C ALA A 45 9.73 -0.08 -2.98
N VAL A 46 10.49 0.38 -1.97
CA VAL A 46 10.06 0.31 -0.58
C VAL A 46 9.10 1.45 -0.26
N ASP A 47 7.92 1.11 0.23
CA ASP A 47 7.09 2.04 0.99
C ASP A 47 7.55 1.97 2.46
N LEU A 48 8.34 2.97 2.88
CA LEU A 48 8.88 3.03 4.22
C LEU A 48 7.78 3.42 5.20
N THR A 49 7.37 2.45 6.03
CA THR A 49 6.08 2.49 6.74
C THR A 49 6.26 2.65 8.26
N THR A 50 5.48 3.57 8.85
CA THR A 50 5.18 3.57 10.28
C THR A 50 3.68 3.69 10.48
N LEU A 51 3.10 2.71 11.18
CA LEU A 51 1.66 2.62 11.49
C LEU A 51 1.49 2.19 12.95
N SER A 52 2.33 2.73 13.83
CA SER A 52 2.23 2.48 15.26
C SER A 52 1.05 3.27 15.85
N CYS A 53 0.30 2.66 16.75
CA CYS A 53 -0.73 3.39 17.51
C CYS A 53 -0.15 4.48 18.44
N THR A 54 1.18 4.52 18.58
CA THR A 54 1.90 5.53 19.36
C THR A 54 2.56 6.60 18.49
N ASP A 55 2.35 6.59 17.18
CA ASP A 55 2.90 7.61 16.29
C ASP A 55 2.40 9.01 16.70
N SER A 56 3.33 9.95 16.65
CA SER A 56 3.12 11.36 16.95
C SER A 56 3.76 12.22 15.87
N VAL A 57 3.43 13.50 15.82
CA VAL A 57 4.07 14.46 14.91
C VAL A 57 5.60 14.41 15.04
N GLU A 58 6.11 14.34 16.28
CA GLU A 58 7.55 14.28 16.54
C GLU A 58 8.17 12.97 15.99
N SER A 59 7.58 11.80 16.33
CA SER A 59 8.12 10.50 15.90
C SER A 59 8.07 10.32 14.39
N VAL A 60 7.00 10.78 13.74
CA VAL A 60 6.85 10.70 12.28
C VAL A 60 7.79 11.66 11.56
N THR A 61 7.99 12.87 12.09
CA THR A 61 8.99 13.83 11.58
C THR A 61 10.40 13.24 11.65
N GLU A 62 10.76 12.62 12.78
CA GLU A 62 12.06 11.97 12.94
C GLU A 62 12.20 10.78 11.98
N PHE A 63 11.15 9.98 11.83
CA PHE A 63 11.12 8.82 10.94
C PHE A 63 11.36 9.22 9.49
N ALA A 64 10.57 10.15 8.93
CA ALA A 64 10.74 10.66 7.58
C ALA A 64 12.09 11.37 7.40
N GLY A 65 12.52 12.15 8.39
CA GLY A 65 13.81 12.83 8.38
C GLY A 65 15.02 11.88 8.33
N LYS A 66 14.91 10.65 8.83
CA LYS A 66 15.95 9.62 8.66
C LYS A 66 16.10 9.20 7.20
N ALA A 67 14.98 9.04 6.48
CA ALA A 67 15.01 8.71 5.05
C ALA A 67 15.65 9.84 4.23
N VAL A 68 15.29 11.10 4.48
CA VAL A 68 15.89 12.26 3.81
C VAL A 68 17.39 12.37 4.09
N LYS A 69 17.81 12.20 5.34
CA LYS A 69 19.25 12.20 5.72
C LYS A 69 20.01 11.08 5.02
N PHE A 70 19.43 9.89 4.92
CA PHE A 70 20.05 8.78 4.22
C PHE A 70 20.26 9.10 2.75
N TYR A 71 19.26 9.65 2.08
CA TYR A 71 19.38 10.10 0.68
C TYR A 71 20.48 11.15 0.50
N GLN A 72 20.52 12.14 1.37
CA GLN A 72 21.57 13.19 1.32
C GLN A 72 22.98 12.63 1.53
N GLN A 73 23.11 11.62 2.41
CA GLN A 73 24.39 10.96 2.69
C GLN A 73 24.83 10.04 1.54
N PHE A 74 23.90 9.43 0.82
CA PHE A 74 24.17 8.45 -0.24
C PHE A 74 23.50 8.82 -1.57
N PRO A 75 23.83 9.98 -2.20
CA PRO A 75 23.13 10.49 -3.36
C PRO A 75 23.28 9.61 -4.63
N HIS A 76 24.11 8.58 -4.60
CA HIS A 76 24.27 7.57 -5.65
C HIS A 76 23.27 6.41 -5.52
N LEU A 77 22.50 6.36 -4.46
CA LEU A 77 21.42 5.41 -4.25
C LEU A 77 20.07 6.07 -4.59
N PRO A 78 19.08 5.31 -5.05
CA PRO A 78 17.73 5.84 -5.22
C PRO A 78 17.10 6.20 -3.87
N ASN A 79 16.03 6.99 -3.89
CA ASN A 79 15.13 7.13 -2.74
C ASN A 79 14.31 5.85 -2.53
N VAL A 80 13.71 5.71 -1.35
CA VAL A 80 12.54 4.85 -1.17
C VAL A 80 11.38 5.37 -2.01
N ALA A 81 10.43 4.50 -2.37
CA ALA A 81 9.28 4.89 -3.19
C ALA A 81 8.42 5.92 -2.47
N SER A 82 8.07 5.64 -1.23
CA SER A 82 7.22 6.53 -0.42
C SER A 82 7.50 6.42 1.08
N ILE A 83 6.95 7.38 1.82
CA ILE A 83 6.77 7.30 3.27
C ILE A 83 5.30 7.01 3.52
N CYS A 84 5.00 5.85 4.12
CA CYS A 84 3.64 5.40 4.39
C CYS A 84 3.26 5.63 5.86
N ILE A 85 2.16 6.36 6.08
CA ILE A 85 1.74 6.85 7.41
C ILE A 85 0.21 6.87 7.53
N TYR A 86 -0.27 7.14 8.75
CA TYR A 86 -1.68 7.47 8.98
C TYR A 86 -2.07 8.85 8.44
N PRO A 87 -3.34 9.07 8.04
CA PRO A 87 -3.82 10.30 7.40
C PRO A 87 -3.47 11.60 8.12
N PRO A 88 -3.53 11.70 9.47
CA PRO A 88 -3.24 12.95 10.17
C PRO A 88 -1.80 13.46 10.03
N PHE A 89 -0.89 12.62 9.52
CA PHE A 89 0.54 12.95 9.38
C PHE A 89 0.95 13.32 7.95
N VAL A 90 0.04 13.33 6.99
CA VAL A 90 0.34 13.60 5.57
C VAL A 90 1.03 14.95 5.40
N GLU A 91 0.44 16.04 5.90
CA GLU A 91 1.05 17.38 5.84
C GLU A 91 2.42 17.43 6.55
N THR A 92 2.54 16.75 7.70
CA THR A 92 3.80 16.69 8.44
C THR A 92 4.92 16.06 7.61
N VAL A 93 4.63 14.94 6.95
CA VAL A 93 5.61 14.26 6.09
C VAL A 93 5.89 15.09 4.85
N GLY A 94 4.88 15.74 4.27
CA GLY A 94 5.01 16.62 3.11
C GLY A 94 6.08 17.70 3.32
N VAL A 95 6.06 18.34 4.48
CA VAL A 95 7.08 19.35 4.85
C VAL A 95 8.48 18.73 4.95
N VAL A 96 8.59 17.49 5.43
CA VAL A 96 9.88 16.83 5.67
C VAL A 96 10.53 16.34 4.37
N VAL A 97 9.72 15.80 3.44
CA VAL A 97 10.22 15.21 2.17
C VAL A 97 10.29 16.22 1.03
N ASP A 98 9.90 17.47 1.28
CA ASP A 98 9.94 18.53 0.27
C ASP A 98 11.32 18.64 -0.38
N GLY A 99 11.35 18.78 -1.70
CA GLY A 99 12.58 18.81 -2.49
C GLY A 99 13.25 17.43 -2.71
N THR A 100 12.55 16.33 -2.38
CA THR A 100 12.95 14.96 -2.74
C THR A 100 11.96 14.34 -3.71
N ASP A 101 12.31 13.17 -4.30
CA ASP A 101 11.42 12.39 -5.15
C ASP A 101 10.58 11.36 -4.35
N MET A 102 10.65 11.40 -3.01
CA MET A 102 9.87 10.51 -2.16
C MET A 102 8.40 10.90 -2.18
N ARG A 103 7.52 9.94 -2.43
CA ARG A 103 6.08 10.13 -2.37
C ARG A 103 5.55 9.98 -0.96
N ILE A 104 4.32 10.44 -0.75
CA ILE A 104 3.59 10.31 0.50
C ILE A 104 2.45 9.33 0.28
N THR A 105 2.52 8.19 0.95
CA THR A 105 1.43 7.21 0.99
C THR A 105 0.65 7.37 2.28
N SER A 106 -0.66 7.49 2.18
CA SER A 106 -1.55 7.44 3.34
C SER A 106 -2.38 6.17 3.34
N VAL A 107 -2.40 5.44 4.46
CA VAL A 107 -3.44 4.43 4.65
C VAL A 107 -4.78 5.12 4.88
N ALA A 108 -5.88 4.55 4.39
CA ALA A 108 -7.21 5.11 4.57
C ALA A 108 -8.30 4.03 4.39
N GLY A 109 -9.56 4.44 4.41
CA GLY A 109 -10.70 3.53 4.18
C GLY A 109 -10.98 2.60 5.37
N GLY A 110 -10.73 3.08 6.61
CA GLY A 110 -10.89 2.29 7.82
C GLY A 110 -9.80 1.23 7.97
N PHE A 111 -8.58 1.57 7.54
CA PHE A 111 -7.41 0.70 7.64
C PHE A 111 -7.12 0.27 9.10
N PRO A 112 -6.70 -0.98 9.37
CA PRO A 112 -6.49 -2.09 8.40
C PRO A 112 -7.71 -2.98 8.17
N SER A 113 -8.78 -2.82 8.93
CA SER A 113 -9.90 -3.78 8.91
C SER A 113 -10.90 -3.56 7.78
N SER A 114 -10.97 -2.34 7.23
CA SER A 114 -12.01 -1.94 6.29
C SER A 114 -13.45 -2.05 6.84
N GLN A 115 -13.61 -2.21 8.16
CA GLN A 115 -14.90 -2.48 8.84
C GLN A 115 -15.57 -1.19 9.31
N THR A 116 -15.83 -0.27 8.38
CA THR A 116 -16.55 0.99 8.64
C THR A 116 -17.51 1.31 7.49
N PHE A 117 -18.26 2.40 7.63
CA PHE A 117 -19.22 2.85 6.62
C PHE A 117 -18.49 3.41 5.39
N LEU A 118 -19.07 3.21 4.20
CA LEU A 118 -18.49 3.68 2.95
C LEU A 118 -18.26 5.19 2.95
N GLU A 119 -19.21 5.94 3.46
CA GLU A 119 -19.15 7.41 3.55
C GLU A 119 -17.96 7.88 4.41
N VAL A 120 -17.64 7.14 5.48
CA VAL A 120 -16.46 7.42 6.33
C VAL A 120 -15.17 7.14 5.59
N LYS A 121 -15.12 6.03 4.83
CA LYS A 121 -13.95 5.70 4.00
C LYS A 121 -13.68 6.76 2.95
N VAL A 122 -14.73 7.18 2.25
CA VAL A 122 -14.69 8.23 1.23
C VAL A 122 -14.17 9.53 1.82
N LEU A 123 -14.71 9.95 2.96
CA LEU A 123 -14.27 11.18 3.63
C LEU A 123 -12.80 11.10 4.07
N GLU A 124 -12.38 9.98 4.64
CA GLU A 124 -10.98 9.78 5.08
C GLU A 124 -10.01 9.85 3.90
N VAL A 125 -10.36 9.21 2.78
CA VAL A 125 -9.58 9.28 1.54
C VAL A 125 -9.51 10.70 0.99
N ALA A 126 -10.65 11.39 0.89
CA ALA A 126 -10.71 12.77 0.40
C ALA A 126 -9.83 13.71 1.24
N MET A 127 -9.88 13.59 2.57
CA MET A 127 -9.05 14.38 3.47
C MET A 127 -7.55 14.07 3.33
N ALA A 128 -7.18 12.81 3.16
CA ALA A 128 -5.78 12.43 2.94
C ALA A 128 -5.24 13.00 1.63
N VAL A 129 -6.03 12.95 0.56
CA VAL A 129 -5.69 13.54 -0.75
C VAL A 129 -5.59 15.06 -0.65
N GLU A 130 -6.54 15.73 -0.01
CA GLU A 130 -6.52 17.19 0.19
C GLU A 130 -5.29 17.64 0.98
N ASN A 131 -4.84 16.84 1.95
CA ASN A 131 -3.63 17.09 2.73
C ASN A 131 -2.32 16.79 1.98
N GLY A 132 -2.39 16.28 0.74
CA GLY A 132 -1.25 16.11 -0.14
C GLY A 132 -0.70 14.69 -0.24
N ALA A 133 -1.51 13.66 0.05
CA ALA A 133 -1.10 12.28 -0.22
C ALA A 133 -0.99 12.02 -1.74
N ASP A 134 0.15 11.47 -2.18
CA ASP A 134 0.38 11.05 -3.57
C ASP A 134 -0.22 9.67 -3.85
N GLU A 135 -0.34 8.86 -2.79
CA GLU A 135 -0.81 7.48 -2.86
C GLU A 135 -1.73 7.17 -1.68
N ILE A 136 -2.77 6.40 -1.95
CA ILE A 136 -3.74 5.95 -0.94
C ILE A 136 -3.76 4.42 -0.88
N ASP A 137 -3.52 3.87 0.30
CA ASP A 137 -3.60 2.43 0.58
C ASP A 137 -4.90 2.11 1.31
N ILE A 138 -5.75 1.31 0.68
CA ILE A 138 -6.96 0.77 1.31
C ILE A 138 -6.91 -0.75 1.38
N VAL A 139 -7.61 -1.33 2.33
CA VAL A 139 -7.81 -2.79 2.40
C VAL A 139 -9.20 -3.12 1.85
N LEU A 140 -9.30 -4.17 1.03
CA LEU A 140 -10.60 -4.71 0.64
C LEU A 140 -11.45 -5.06 1.86
N ASN A 141 -12.77 -4.92 1.74
CA ASN A 141 -13.67 -5.48 2.73
C ASN A 141 -13.65 -7.02 2.64
N VAL A 142 -12.73 -7.63 3.41
CA VAL A 142 -12.47 -9.07 3.37
C VAL A 142 -13.71 -9.86 3.79
N GLY A 143 -14.48 -9.37 4.77
CA GLY A 143 -15.72 -10.03 5.20
C GLY A 143 -16.71 -10.16 4.05
N LYS A 144 -17.03 -9.08 3.37
CA LYS A 144 -17.90 -9.08 2.18
C LYS A 144 -17.36 -9.94 1.06
N MET A 145 -16.04 -9.92 0.84
CA MET A 145 -15.38 -10.74 -0.18
C MET A 145 -15.56 -12.24 0.11
N LEU A 146 -15.39 -12.67 1.35
CA LEU A 146 -15.55 -14.06 1.77
C LEU A 146 -17.02 -14.52 1.73
N GLU A 147 -17.96 -13.62 1.95
CA GLU A 147 -19.40 -13.88 1.83
C GLU A 147 -19.90 -13.91 0.38
N GLY A 148 -19.04 -13.54 -0.59
CA GLY A 148 -19.38 -13.53 -2.01
C GLY A 148 -20.11 -12.26 -2.48
N HIS A 149 -20.09 -11.18 -1.69
CA HIS A 149 -20.66 -9.88 -2.04
C HIS A 149 -19.73 -9.07 -2.97
N TYR A 150 -19.31 -9.68 -4.08
CA TYR A 150 -18.28 -9.13 -4.97
C TYR A 150 -18.68 -7.80 -5.60
N ASP A 151 -19.97 -7.66 -5.96
CA ASP A 151 -20.49 -6.40 -6.54
C ASP A 151 -20.42 -5.24 -5.55
N GLU A 152 -20.63 -5.51 -4.25
CA GLU A 152 -20.51 -4.49 -3.20
C GLU A 152 -19.04 -4.11 -2.98
N VAL A 153 -18.13 -5.09 -2.98
CA VAL A 153 -16.69 -4.83 -2.85
C VAL A 153 -16.17 -4.03 -4.03
N ALA A 154 -16.58 -4.37 -5.25
CA ALA A 154 -16.20 -3.63 -6.45
C ALA A 154 -16.72 -2.20 -6.43
N ASN A 155 -18.00 -2.01 -6.07
CA ASN A 155 -18.61 -0.68 -5.94
C ASN A 155 -17.91 0.17 -4.87
N GLU A 156 -17.51 -0.41 -3.76
CA GLU A 156 -16.77 0.30 -2.72
C GLU A 156 -15.43 0.84 -3.26
N VAL A 157 -14.67 0.03 -3.99
CA VAL A 157 -13.41 0.45 -4.61
C VAL A 157 -13.65 1.52 -5.69
N GLU A 158 -14.70 1.37 -6.51
CA GLU A 158 -15.06 2.33 -7.55
C GLU A 158 -15.42 3.69 -6.94
N VAL A 159 -16.27 3.71 -5.91
CA VAL A 159 -16.65 4.95 -5.22
C VAL A 159 -15.44 5.63 -4.60
N ILE A 160 -14.56 4.88 -3.91
CA ILE A 160 -13.32 5.43 -3.35
C ILE A 160 -12.42 5.99 -4.48
N ARG A 161 -12.31 5.28 -5.61
CA ARG A 161 -11.51 5.74 -6.75
C ARG A 161 -12.01 7.08 -7.31
N THR A 162 -13.31 7.36 -7.26
CA THR A 162 -13.87 8.61 -7.75
C THR A 162 -13.48 9.83 -6.90
N GLU A 163 -13.13 9.62 -5.64
CA GLU A 163 -12.67 10.66 -4.71
C GLU A 163 -11.16 10.95 -4.81
N THR A 164 -10.42 10.13 -5.53
CA THR A 164 -9.01 10.37 -5.80
C THR A 164 -8.84 11.03 -7.17
N SER A 165 -7.95 12.01 -7.30
CA SER A 165 -7.61 12.56 -8.60
C SER A 165 -6.88 11.49 -9.46
N PRO A 166 -6.86 11.63 -10.79
CA PRO A 166 -6.14 10.69 -11.67
C PRO A 166 -4.65 10.55 -11.36
N GLU A 167 -4.04 11.58 -10.78
CA GLU A 167 -2.62 11.61 -10.41
C GLU A 167 -2.32 10.83 -9.13
N VAL A 168 -3.32 10.65 -8.24
CA VAL A 168 -3.17 9.91 -6.99
C VAL A 168 -3.26 8.41 -7.27
N VAL A 169 -2.28 7.66 -6.80
CA VAL A 169 -2.27 6.19 -6.92
C VAL A 169 -3.17 5.61 -5.84
N LEU A 170 -4.15 4.81 -6.23
CA LEU A 170 -4.94 4.00 -5.31
C LEU A 170 -4.39 2.56 -5.31
N LYS A 171 -3.89 2.11 -4.16
CA LYS A 171 -3.43 0.74 -3.95
C LYS A 171 -4.45 -0.02 -3.10
N VAL A 172 -4.93 -1.14 -3.63
CA VAL A 172 -5.95 -1.96 -2.97
C VAL A 172 -5.28 -3.23 -2.43
N ILE A 173 -5.17 -3.32 -1.12
CA ILE A 173 -4.57 -4.48 -0.44
C ILE A 173 -5.60 -5.60 -0.38
N ILE A 174 -5.30 -6.71 -1.06
CA ILE A 174 -6.19 -7.87 -1.17
C ILE A 174 -5.94 -8.94 -0.09
N CYS A 175 -4.82 -8.90 0.62
CA CYS A 175 -4.48 -9.85 1.67
C CYS A 175 -3.55 -9.22 2.71
N LEU A 176 -4.12 -8.69 3.78
CA LEU A 176 -3.34 -8.13 4.89
C LEU A 176 -2.93 -9.23 5.90
N LEU A 177 -3.80 -10.22 6.13
CA LEU A 177 -3.65 -11.22 7.20
C LEU A 177 -2.46 -12.17 7.02
N TYR A 178 -1.95 -12.34 5.79
CA TYR A 178 -0.80 -13.21 5.50
C TYR A 178 0.53 -12.46 5.41
N THR A 179 0.51 -11.14 5.44
CA THR A 179 1.68 -10.28 5.27
C THR A 179 2.07 -9.52 6.54
N SER A 180 1.18 -9.42 7.51
CA SER A 180 1.47 -8.84 8.82
C SER A 180 1.69 -9.95 9.84
N PRO A 181 2.85 -9.99 10.53
CA PRO A 181 2.96 -10.76 11.76
C PRO A 181 1.99 -10.17 12.78
N SER A 182 1.03 -10.98 13.19
CA SER A 182 0.09 -10.67 14.27
C SER A 182 0.83 -10.56 15.60
#